data_5ab40227fff78f11f7973d382331e594
#
_entry.id   5ab40227fff78f11f7973d382331e594
#
_cell.length_a   1.000
_cell.length_b   1.000
_cell.length_c   1.000
_cell.angle_alpha   90.00
_cell.angle_beta   90.00
_cell.angle_gamma   90.00
#
_symmetry.space_group_name_H-M   'P 1'
#
loop_
_entity.id
_entity.type
_entity.pdbx_description
1 polymer ?
#
loop_
_entity_poly.entity_id
_entity_poly.type
_entity_poly.pdbx_seq_one_letter_code
_entity_poly.pdbx_strand_id
1 'polypeptide(L)'
;MKDIYDYIDAHADEFVADLQAFVQQPSISAQDIGLRECATLIRDMMHRDGLPAEFHELEEGPPVVYGEVPSKSAKTLLCYSHYDVQPPEPIEAWTQGGPWSGAVIDGVLYGRGATDNKSGVLAFNKAAKAFLAVRGEVPVGLKLLIEGEEEIGSPNLGPWAKKNAKMLEADGM
;
A
#
# COMPACT_ATOMS: atom_id res chain seq x y z
N MET A 1 16.69 -16.62 4.95
CA MET A 1 15.46 -16.37 4.16
C MET A 1 14.33 -17.33 4.52
N LYS A 2 14.64 -18.62 4.77
CA LYS A 2 13.59 -19.60 5.17
C LYS A 2 12.77 -19.11 6.37
N ASP A 3 13.43 -18.60 7.41
CA ASP A 3 12.81 -18.03 8.59
C ASP A 3 11.86 -16.85 8.34
N ILE A 4 12.14 -16.03 7.31
CA ILE A 4 11.24 -14.95 6.87
C ILE A 4 9.99 -15.56 6.20
N TYR A 5 10.17 -16.56 5.33
CA TYR A 5 9.04 -17.24 4.69
C TYR A 5 8.19 -18.00 5.72
N ASP A 6 8.83 -18.70 6.67
CA ASP A 6 8.11 -19.37 7.76
C ASP A 6 7.25 -18.39 8.58
N TYR A 7 7.76 -17.14 8.81
CA TYR A 7 6.99 -16.09 9.46
C TYR A 7 5.79 -15.64 8.61
N ILE A 8 6.00 -15.42 7.30
CA ILE A 8 4.93 -15.02 6.38
C ILE A 8 3.84 -16.10 6.32
N ASP A 9 4.23 -17.36 6.18
CA ASP A 9 3.29 -18.49 6.15
C ASP A 9 2.48 -18.59 7.45
N ALA A 10 3.14 -18.36 8.60
CA ALA A 10 2.47 -18.41 9.91
C ALA A 10 1.49 -17.25 10.13
N HIS A 11 1.61 -16.15 9.38
CA HIS A 11 0.75 -14.95 9.47
C HIS A 11 -0.12 -14.75 8.21
N ALA A 12 -0.21 -15.76 7.34
CA ALA A 12 -0.91 -15.64 6.06
C ALA A 12 -2.37 -15.22 6.22
N ASP A 13 -3.09 -15.79 7.19
CA ASP A 13 -4.49 -15.45 7.46
C ASP A 13 -4.66 -13.97 7.88
N GLU A 14 -3.74 -13.45 8.72
CA GLU A 14 -3.71 -12.03 9.10
C GLU A 14 -3.48 -11.14 7.89
N PHE A 15 -2.52 -11.50 7.03
CA PHE A 15 -2.17 -10.71 5.84
C PHE A 15 -3.31 -10.71 4.81
N VAL A 16 -4.00 -11.85 4.66
CA VAL A 16 -5.19 -11.94 3.81
C VAL A 16 -6.33 -11.10 4.38
N ALA A 17 -6.56 -11.15 5.69
CA ALA A 17 -7.59 -10.33 6.34
C ALA A 17 -7.32 -8.81 6.17
N ASP A 18 -6.06 -8.40 6.23
CA ASP A 18 -5.67 -7.02 5.95
C ASP A 18 -5.96 -6.63 4.51
N LEU A 19 -5.67 -7.50 3.54
CA LEU A 19 -5.99 -7.24 2.14
C LEU A 19 -7.52 -7.17 1.93
N GLN A 20 -8.29 -8.05 2.59
CA GLN A 20 -9.75 -7.99 2.55
C GLN A 20 -10.26 -6.63 3.06
N ALA A 21 -9.81 -6.20 4.24
CA ALA A 21 -10.19 -4.90 4.80
C ALA A 21 -9.81 -3.74 3.88
N PHE A 22 -8.62 -3.82 3.25
CA PHE A 22 -8.16 -2.79 2.34
C PHE A 22 -8.97 -2.75 1.04
N VAL A 23 -9.36 -3.91 0.48
CA VAL A 23 -10.23 -3.99 -0.70
C VAL A 23 -11.65 -3.51 -0.38
N GLN A 24 -12.15 -3.78 0.82
CA GLN A 24 -13.47 -3.35 1.28
C GLN A 24 -13.60 -1.83 1.46
N GLN A 25 -12.48 -1.11 1.62
CA GLN A 25 -12.46 0.36 1.63
C GLN A 25 -12.41 0.90 0.21
N PRO A 26 -13.47 1.53 -0.33
CA PRO A 26 -13.42 2.21 -1.62
C PRO A 26 -12.37 3.33 -1.65
N SER A 27 -11.77 3.56 -2.84
CA SER A 27 -10.79 4.62 -3.05
C SER A 27 -10.71 4.99 -4.54
N ILE A 28 -11.81 5.58 -5.06
CA ILE A 28 -11.96 5.84 -6.50
C ILE A 28 -11.50 7.26 -6.81
N SER A 29 -10.30 7.43 -7.36
CA SER A 29 -9.72 8.75 -7.65
C SER A 29 -10.53 9.55 -8.68
N ALA A 30 -11.04 8.90 -9.73
CA ALA A 30 -11.85 9.55 -10.75
C ALA A 30 -13.20 10.12 -10.24
N GLN A 31 -13.64 9.71 -9.05
CA GLN A 31 -14.92 10.10 -8.44
C GLN A 31 -14.74 10.82 -7.10
N ASP A 32 -13.50 10.97 -6.62
CA ASP A 32 -13.16 11.53 -5.31
C ASP A 32 -13.88 10.80 -4.15
N ILE A 33 -13.90 9.45 -4.20
CA ILE A 33 -14.62 8.62 -3.22
C ILE A 33 -13.63 7.84 -2.36
N GLY A 34 -13.69 8.05 -1.03
CA GLY A 34 -13.05 7.22 -0.01
C GLY A 34 -11.52 7.28 0.02
N LEU A 35 -10.90 8.26 -0.63
CA LEU A 35 -9.45 8.36 -0.76
C LEU A 35 -8.77 8.64 0.58
N ARG A 36 -9.28 9.60 1.35
CA ARG A 36 -8.72 9.96 2.67
C ARG A 36 -8.90 8.82 3.68
N GLU A 37 -10.04 8.17 3.67
CA GLU A 37 -10.33 7.01 4.51
C GLU A 37 -9.39 5.86 4.19
N CYS A 38 -9.13 5.62 2.90
CA CYS A 38 -8.22 4.60 2.43
C CYS A 38 -6.76 4.89 2.84
N ALA A 39 -6.30 6.13 2.66
CA ALA A 39 -5.00 6.58 3.13
C ALA A 39 -4.85 6.41 4.65
N THR A 40 -5.90 6.73 5.41
CA THR A 40 -5.94 6.55 6.86
C THR A 40 -5.80 5.08 7.24
N LEU A 41 -6.54 4.20 6.57
CA LEU A 41 -6.46 2.75 6.80
C LEU A 41 -5.04 2.22 6.57
N ILE A 42 -4.38 2.63 5.48
CA ILE A 42 -3.00 2.22 5.19
C ILE A 42 -2.04 2.70 6.27
N ARG A 43 -2.08 3.98 6.62
CA ARG A 43 -1.22 4.54 7.67
C ARG A 43 -1.39 3.77 8.98
N ASP A 44 -2.63 3.49 9.37
CA ASP A 44 -2.93 2.81 10.62
C ASP A 44 -2.49 1.33 10.58
N MET A 45 -2.61 0.66 9.42
CA MET A 45 -2.04 -0.68 9.20
C MET A 45 -0.51 -0.66 9.31
N MET A 46 0.16 0.32 8.68
CA MET A 46 1.62 0.48 8.78
C MET A 46 2.06 0.68 10.24
N HIS A 47 1.40 1.57 10.99
CA HIS A 47 1.71 1.80 12.41
C HIS A 47 1.51 0.54 13.25
N ARG A 48 0.42 -0.20 13.06
CA ARG A 48 0.16 -1.47 13.75
C ARG A 48 1.27 -2.50 13.46
N ASP A 49 1.79 -2.49 12.24
CA ASP A 49 2.86 -3.38 11.79
C ASP A 49 4.28 -2.89 12.20
N GLY A 50 4.36 -1.78 12.94
CA GLY A 50 5.63 -1.20 13.43
C GLY A 50 6.38 -0.41 12.36
N LEU A 51 5.72 -0.02 11.28
CA LEU A 51 6.30 0.80 10.20
C LEU A 51 5.92 2.27 10.43
N PRO A 52 6.89 3.21 10.36
CA PRO A 52 6.59 4.64 10.34
C PRO A 52 5.75 5.00 9.13
N ALA A 53 4.77 5.87 9.32
CA ALA A 53 3.96 6.40 8.23
C ALA A 53 3.38 7.75 8.61
N GLU A 54 3.40 8.70 7.67
CA GLU A 54 2.81 10.03 7.83
C GLU A 54 2.11 10.47 6.56
N PHE A 55 1.20 11.43 6.68
CA PHE A 55 0.58 12.07 5.55
C PHE A 55 1.42 13.23 5.05
N HIS A 56 1.66 13.27 3.75
CA HIS A 56 2.09 14.46 3.06
C HIS A 56 0.89 15.01 2.28
N GLU A 57 0.36 16.12 2.75
CA GLU A 57 -0.75 16.80 2.08
C GLU A 57 -0.28 17.39 0.75
N LEU A 58 -1.04 17.15 -0.29
CA LEU A 58 -0.86 17.79 -1.58
C LEU A 58 -1.57 19.16 -1.60
N GLU A 59 -1.22 20.05 -2.52
CA GLU A 59 -1.95 21.32 -2.68
C GLU A 59 -3.40 21.08 -3.10
N GLU A 60 -3.59 20.07 -3.94
CA GLU A 60 -4.87 19.52 -4.35
C GLU A 60 -4.78 17.99 -4.31
N GLY A 61 -5.93 17.31 -4.21
CA GLY A 61 -5.99 15.85 -4.22
C GLY A 61 -5.78 15.16 -2.85
N PRO A 62 -5.75 13.84 -2.83
CA PRO A 62 -5.61 13.05 -1.62
C PRO A 62 -4.16 13.03 -1.11
N PRO A 63 -3.95 12.72 0.18
CA PRO A 63 -2.61 12.72 0.74
C PRO A 63 -1.75 11.57 0.20
N VAL A 64 -0.46 11.84 0.07
CA VAL A 64 0.54 10.77 -0.04
C VAL A 64 0.77 10.18 1.35
N VAL A 65 0.78 8.85 1.45
CA VAL A 65 1.24 8.13 2.65
C VAL A 65 2.72 7.82 2.45
N TYR A 66 3.57 8.34 3.33
CA TYR A 66 5.00 8.18 3.25
C TYR A 66 5.58 7.63 4.55
N GLY A 67 6.57 6.74 4.44
CA GLY A 67 7.28 6.22 5.59
C GLY A 67 8.72 5.83 5.26
N GLU A 68 9.61 5.93 6.25
CA GLU A 68 10.99 5.49 6.12
C GLU A 68 11.32 4.42 7.15
N VAL A 69 11.85 3.29 6.71
CA VAL A 69 12.36 2.22 7.58
C VAL A 69 13.88 2.20 7.43
N PRO A 70 14.62 2.68 8.45
CA PRO A 70 16.06 2.73 8.39
C PRO A 70 16.67 1.32 8.43
N SER A 71 17.88 1.18 7.87
CA SER A 71 18.69 -0.04 7.92
C SER A 71 20.15 0.32 8.26
N LYS A 72 20.92 -0.66 8.73
CA LYS A 72 22.37 -0.55 8.82
C LYS A 72 23.06 -0.58 7.45
N SER A 73 22.35 -1.00 6.42
CA SER A 73 22.84 -0.92 5.03
C SER A 73 23.01 0.54 4.61
N ALA A 74 24.07 0.80 3.83
CA ALA A 74 24.23 2.10 3.17
C ALA A 74 23.31 2.27 1.94
N LYS A 75 22.55 1.22 1.58
CA LYS A 75 21.64 1.22 0.43
C LYS A 75 20.21 1.47 0.85
N THR A 76 19.47 2.18 -0.02
CA THR A 76 18.06 2.51 0.17
C THR A 76 17.26 2.17 -1.09
N LEU A 77 16.07 1.61 -0.89
CA LEU A 77 15.11 1.30 -1.93
C LEU A 77 13.86 2.17 -1.75
N LEU A 78 13.44 2.87 -2.80
CA LEU A 78 12.15 3.55 -2.87
C LEU A 78 11.10 2.57 -3.40
N CYS A 79 10.11 2.24 -2.56
CA CYS A 79 8.98 1.39 -2.92
C CYS A 79 7.80 2.31 -3.25
N TYR A 80 7.47 2.43 -4.53
CA TYR A 80 6.33 3.19 -5.01
C TYR A 80 5.12 2.28 -5.22
N SER A 81 3.94 2.77 -4.82
CA SER A 81 2.66 2.10 -5.05
C SER A 81 1.52 3.12 -4.97
N HIS A 82 0.28 2.69 -5.27
CA HIS A 82 -0.91 3.54 -5.14
C HIS A 82 -2.05 2.80 -4.44
N TYR A 83 -2.95 3.57 -3.83
CA TYR A 83 -4.11 3.02 -3.10
C TYR A 83 -5.43 3.32 -3.79
N ASP A 84 -5.44 4.20 -4.78
CA ASP A 84 -6.64 4.45 -5.57
C ASP A 84 -6.91 3.35 -6.58
N VAL A 85 -8.10 3.35 -7.11
CA VAL A 85 -8.59 2.32 -8.01
C VAL A 85 -9.51 2.91 -9.07
N GLN A 86 -9.63 2.24 -10.22
CA GLN A 86 -10.61 2.54 -11.25
C GLN A 86 -12.05 2.38 -10.75
N PRO A 87 -13.01 3.12 -11.31
CA PRO A 87 -14.44 2.89 -11.09
C PRO A 87 -14.81 1.41 -11.31
N PRO A 88 -15.72 0.85 -10.48
CA PRO A 88 -16.04 -0.57 -10.55
C PRO A 88 -17.13 -0.94 -11.56
N GLU A 89 -17.66 0.01 -12.29
CA GLU A 89 -18.74 -0.21 -13.25
C GLU A 89 -18.33 -1.14 -14.44
N PRO A 90 -19.24 -1.95 -14.99
CA PRO A 90 -20.62 -2.14 -14.54
C PRO A 90 -20.71 -3.06 -13.31
N ILE A 91 -21.47 -2.62 -12.30
CA ILE A 91 -21.58 -3.33 -11.00
C ILE A 91 -22.16 -4.75 -11.18
N GLU A 92 -23.06 -4.95 -12.11
CA GLU A 92 -23.69 -6.25 -12.41
C GLU A 92 -22.71 -7.30 -12.97
N ALA A 93 -21.54 -6.88 -13.44
CA ALA A 93 -20.50 -7.81 -13.89
C ALA A 93 -19.73 -8.48 -12.74
N TRP A 94 -19.88 -7.98 -11.51
CA TRP A 94 -19.23 -8.54 -10.33
C TRP A 94 -20.02 -9.75 -9.80
N THR A 95 -19.60 -10.95 -10.18
CA THR A 95 -20.31 -12.20 -9.86
C THR A 95 -19.90 -12.82 -8.52
N GLN A 96 -18.87 -12.30 -7.87
CA GLN A 96 -18.30 -12.85 -6.63
C GLN A 96 -18.45 -11.87 -5.44
N GLY A 97 -19.69 -11.44 -5.15
CA GLY A 97 -20.00 -10.62 -3.98
C GLY A 97 -19.89 -9.09 -4.18
N GLY A 98 -19.57 -8.64 -5.38
CA GLY A 98 -19.45 -7.21 -5.71
C GLY A 98 -18.02 -6.66 -5.57
N PRO A 99 -17.80 -5.40 -6.04
CA PRO A 99 -16.46 -4.82 -6.17
C PRO A 99 -15.73 -4.61 -4.84
N TRP A 100 -16.45 -4.45 -3.75
CA TRP A 100 -15.91 -4.19 -2.42
C TRP A 100 -16.10 -5.37 -1.45
N SER A 101 -16.33 -6.58 -1.97
CA SER A 101 -16.59 -7.73 -1.12
C SER A 101 -15.34 -8.20 -0.35
N GLY A 102 -14.19 -8.16 -0.98
CA GLY A 102 -12.98 -8.80 -0.44
C GLY A 102 -13.18 -10.30 -0.24
N ALA A 103 -14.13 -10.93 -0.97
CA ALA A 103 -14.44 -12.34 -0.80
C ALA A 103 -13.26 -13.22 -1.21
N VAL A 104 -12.95 -14.23 -0.39
CA VAL A 104 -11.98 -15.27 -0.73
C VAL A 104 -12.75 -16.54 -1.09
N ILE A 105 -12.65 -16.96 -2.35
CA ILE A 105 -13.34 -18.13 -2.89
C ILE A 105 -12.31 -19.00 -3.58
N ASP A 106 -12.20 -20.25 -3.17
CA ASP A 106 -11.23 -21.22 -3.71
C ASP A 106 -9.78 -20.67 -3.74
N GLY A 107 -9.41 -19.92 -2.70
CA GLY A 107 -8.06 -19.35 -2.55
C GLY A 107 -7.81 -18.08 -3.38
N VAL A 108 -8.83 -17.52 -4.06
CA VAL A 108 -8.74 -16.28 -4.84
C VAL A 108 -9.52 -15.17 -4.14
N LEU A 109 -8.87 -14.02 -3.92
CA LEU A 109 -9.50 -12.83 -3.35
C LEU A 109 -10.09 -11.97 -4.47
N TYR A 110 -11.38 -11.66 -4.36
CA TYR A 110 -12.14 -10.89 -5.34
C TYR A 110 -12.46 -9.48 -4.84
N GLY A 111 -12.20 -8.50 -5.68
CA GLY A 111 -12.57 -7.10 -5.44
C GLY A 111 -11.80 -6.11 -6.30
N ARG A 112 -12.34 -4.90 -6.46
CA ARG A 112 -11.68 -3.81 -7.18
C ARG A 112 -10.43 -3.38 -6.41
N GLY A 113 -9.29 -3.29 -7.10
CA GLY A 113 -8.01 -2.94 -6.50
C GLY A 113 -7.27 -4.13 -5.86
N ALA A 114 -7.84 -5.35 -5.83
CA ALA A 114 -7.17 -6.51 -5.23
C ALA A 114 -5.79 -6.77 -5.85
N THR A 115 -5.68 -6.71 -7.15
CA THR A 115 -4.41 -6.85 -7.89
C THR A 115 -3.77 -5.50 -8.16
N ASP A 116 -4.54 -4.54 -8.63
CA ASP A 116 -4.11 -3.18 -8.99
C ASP A 116 -4.76 -2.16 -8.06
N ASN A 117 -4.03 -1.69 -7.03
CA ASN A 117 -2.67 -2.10 -6.63
C ASN A 117 -2.58 -2.31 -5.09
N LYS A 118 -3.70 -2.58 -4.42
CA LYS A 118 -3.76 -2.74 -2.96
C LYS A 118 -2.89 -3.91 -2.46
N SER A 119 -2.81 -5.00 -3.23
CA SER A 119 -1.90 -6.11 -2.92
C SER A 119 -0.43 -5.68 -2.99
N GLY A 120 -0.05 -4.82 -3.94
CA GLY A 120 1.29 -4.27 -4.06
C GLY A 120 1.70 -3.45 -2.83
N VAL A 121 0.80 -2.56 -2.37
CA VAL A 121 1.00 -1.78 -1.13
C VAL A 121 1.26 -2.71 0.06
N LEU A 122 0.40 -3.72 0.25
CA LEU A 122 0.55 -4.65 1.37
C LEU A 122 1.77 -5.55 1.25
N ALA A 123 2.16 -5.96 0.04
CA ALA A 123 3.34 -6.80 -0.16
C ALA A 123 4.61 -6.15 0.38
N PHE A 124 4.83 -4.86 0.10
CA PHE A 124 5.97 -4.11 0.66
C PHE A 124 5.88 -4.00 2.18
N ASN A 125 4.72 -3.64 2.71
CA ASN A 125 4.51 -3.45 4.15
C ASN A 125 4.72 -4.77 4.91
N LYS A 126 4.13 -5.87 4.44
CA LYS A 126 4.25 -7.19 5.10
C LYS A 126 5.64 -7.80 4.98
N ALA A 127 6.34 -7.56 3.87
CA ALA A 127 7.74 -7.93 3.75
C ALA A 127 8.60 -7.19 4.78
N ALA A 128 8.44 -5.86 4.92
CA ALA A 128 9.14 -5.07 5.92
C ALA A 128 8.83 -5.55 7.35
N LYS A 129 7.54 -5.76 7.68
CA LYS A 129 7.09 -6.34 8.96
C LYS A 129 7.78 -7.67 9.26
N ALA A 130 7.83 -8.59 8.29
CA ALA A 130 8.45 -9.90 8.46
C ALA A 130 9.95 -9.79 8.77
N PHE A 131 10.68 -8.93 8.07
CA PHE A 131 12.09 -8.67 8.36
C PHE A 131 12.29 -8.08 9.76
N LEU A 132 11.51 -7.07 10.14
CA LEU A 132 11.59 -6.44 11.46
C LEU A 132 11.29 -7.46 12.57
N ALA A 133 10.25 -8.27 12.41
CA ALA A 133 9.87 -9.28 13.39
C ALA A 133 10.92 -10.37 13.59
N VAL A 134 11.54 -10.83 12.49
CA VAL A 134 12.47 -11.98 12.52
C VAL A 134 13.92 -11.55 12.72
N ARG A 135 14.33 -10.41 12.17
CA ARG A 135 15.72 -9.94 12.16
C ARG A 135 15.97 -8.70 13.01
N GLY A 136 14.90 -8.00 13.44
CA GLY A 136 14.99 -6.70 14.10
C GLY A 136 15.41 -5.56 13.17
N GLU A 137 15.65 -5.83 11.88
CA GLU A 137 16.03 -4.83 10.89
C GLU A 137 15.65 -5.28 9.46
N VAL A 138 15.47 -4.32 8.56
CA VAL A 138 15.33 -4.58 7.12
C VAL A 138 16.70 -4.67 6.45
N PRO A 139 16.85 -5.44 5.35
CA PRO A 139 18.17 -5.68 4.71
C PRO A 139 18.72 -4.45 3.99
N VAL A 140 17.85 -3.52 3.59
CA VAL A 140 18.17 -2.21 3.00
C VAL A 140 17.22 -1.17 3.57
N GLY A 141 17.61 0.10 3.63
CA GLY A 141 16.70 1.17 3.99
C GLY A 141 15.50 1.20 3.03
N LEU A 142 14.28 1.37 3.55
CA LEU A 142 13.08 1.45 2.72
C LEU A 142 12.49 2.85 2.82
N LYS A 143 12.07 3.38 1.68
CA LYS A 143 11.19 4.55 1.56
C LYS A 143 9.91 4.08 0.90
N LEU A 144 8.80 4.18 1.63
CA LEU A 144 7.49 3.73 1.17
C LEU A 144 6.71 4.95 0.72
N LEU A 145 6.43 5.05 -0.57
CA LEU A 145 5.71 6.15 -1.21
C LEU A 145 4.42 5.61 -1.81
N ILE A 146 3.28 5.96 -1.23
CA ILE A 146 1.98 5.43 -1.60
C ILE A 146 1.03 6.58 -1.90
N GLU A 147 0.63 6.72 -3.15
CA GLU A 147 -0.23 7.81 -3.64
C GLU A 147 -1.68 7.39 -3.85
N GLY A 148 -2.56 8.35 -4.17
CA GLY A 148 -3.98 8.13 -4.36
C GLY A 148 -4.57 8.68 -5.66
N GLU A 149 -3.77 8.92 -6.71
CA GLU A 149 -4.19 9.49 -7.99
C GLU A 149 -3.58 8.77 -9.21
N GLU A 150 -2.98 7.58 -9.03
CA GLU A 150 -2.29 6.88 -10.12
C GLU A 150 -3.24 6.60 -11.29
N GLU A 151 -4.45 6.18 -10.98
CA GLU A 151 -5.46 5.78 -11.95
C GLU A 151 -6.05 6.95 -12.77
N ILE A 152 -5.70 8.18 -12.42
CA ILE A 152 -6.00 9.41 -13.19
C ILE A 152 -4.75 10.13 -13.67
N GLY A 153 -3.58 9.46 -13.59
CA GLY A 153 -2.30 9.96 -14.11
C GLY A 153 -1.49 10.84 -13.16
N SER A 154 -1.71 10.72 -11.84
CA SER A 154 -0.91 11.36 -10.78
C SER A 154 -0.71 12.87 -10.96
N PRO A 155 -1.76 13.69 -11.19
CA PRO A 155 -1.60 15.09 -11.57
C PRO A 155 -0.85 15.90 -10.50
N ASN A 156 -1.01 15.56 -9.22
CA ASN A 156 -0.45 16.30 -8.11
C ASN A 156 0.85 15.71 -7.55
N LEU A 157 1.15 14.44 -7.79
CA LEU A 157 2.35 13.78 -7.30
C LEU A 157 3.64 14.40 -7.89
N GLY A 158 3.67 14.68 -9.19
CA GLY A 158 4.88 15.20 -9.85
C GLY A 158 5.39 16.51 -9.26
N PRO A 159 4.55 17.54 -9.07
CA PRO A 159 4.92 18.79 -8.38
C PRO A 159 5.40 18.56 -6.94
N TRP A 160 4.70 17.70 -6.18
CA TRP A 160 5.07 17.36 -4.82
C TRP A 160 6.43 16.63 -4.77
N ALA A 161 6.66 15.66 -5.63
CA ALA A 161 7.91 14.90 -5.69
C ALA A 161 9.12 15.82 -6.02
N LYS A 162 8.94 16.80 -6.91
CA LYS A 162 9.99 17.81 -7.20
C LYS A 162 10.35 18.63 -5.97
N LYS A 163 9.36 19.06 -5.16
CA LYS A 163 9.61 19.80 -3.92
C LYS A 163 10.32 18.94 -2.86
N ASN A 164 10.07 17.61 -2.88
CA ASN A 164 10.57 16.65 -1.91
C ASN A 164 11.69 15.72 -2.49
N ALA A 165 12.34 16.11 -3.58
CA ALA A 165 13.30 15.29 -4.31
C ALA A 165 14.40 14.72 -3.40
N LYS A 166 14.92 15.53 -2.47
CA LYS A 166 15.95 15.08 -1.53
C LYS A 166 15.46 13.98 -0.57
N MET A 167 14.20 14.06 -0.13
CA MET A 167 13.58 13.03 0.70
C MET A 167 13.43 11.71 -0.06
N LEU A 168 13.18 11.79 -1.37
CA LEU A 168 12.96 10.64 -2.24
C LEU A 168 14.25 10.03 -2.82
N GLU A 169 15.42 10.62 -2.57
CA GLU A 169 16.69 10.03 -3.03
C GLU A 169 16.85 8.61 -2.52
N ALA A 170 17.12 7.67 -3.44
CA ALA A 170 17.33 6.26 -3.16
C ALA A 170 18.31 5.65 -4.16
N ASP A 171 18.88 4.47 -3.85
CA ASP A 171 19.78 3.74 -4.75
C ASP A 171 19.03 2.98 -5.84
N GLY A 172 17.72 2.76 -5.66
CA GLY A 172 16.84 2.08 -6.62
C GLY A 172 15.36 2.29 -6.28
N MET A 173 14.49 1.98 -7.26
CA MET A 173 13.03 2.01 -7.13
C MET A 173 12.44 0.73 -7.73
#